data_9cd72c4e242d2d77e0e1a9e609e7f439
#
_entry.id   9cd72c4e242d2d77e0e1a9e609e7f439
#
_cell.length_a   1.000
_cell.length_b   1.000
_cell.length_c   1.000
_cell.angle_alpha   90.00
_cell.angle_beta   90.00
_cell.angle_gamma   90.00
#
_symmetry.space_group_name_H-M   'P 1'
#
loop_
_entity.id
_entity.type
_entity.pdbx_description
1 polymer ?
#
loop_
_entity_poly.entity_id
_entity_poly.type
_entity_poly.pdbx_seq_one_letter_code
_entity_poly.pdbx_strand_id
1 'polypeptide(L)'
;GILLAFCGITTKVRAMSAKLLTAEDYDTIAGLGTVTEAIEYLKDKTAYAPYVNRMDISLYHRGNVEKILYQSLFDDYSRLFRFAGMKQKTFLKLYWKRYEIDLINYCLRIVFNHYDKPFDLEYKKEFFDRYSQISIDRLITSKNIDELVDNLRDTEYYDALARIKDSGAGTLFDYDLALDLYYFSTMWKKGKRVLKGHEQKIFLKDYGTKI
;
A
#
# COMPACT_ATOMS: atom_id res chain seq x y z
N GLY A 1 20.55 -11.74 -19.40
CA GLY A 1 20.82 -10.91 -18.27
C GLY A 1 19.68 -10.12 -17.70
N ILE A 2 19.59 -8.83 -18.04
CA ILE A 2 18.63 -7.89 -17.41
C ILE A 2 17.18 -8.29 -17.69
N LEU A 3 16.88 -8.68 -18.92
CA LEU A 3 15.52 -9.08 -19.32
C LEU A 3 14.99 -10.24 -18.46
N LEU A 4 15.79 -11.29 -18.28
CA LEU A 4 15.42 -12.44 -17.46
C LEU A 4 15.20 -12.06 -15.99
N ALA A 5 16.02 -11.14 -15.46
CA ALA A 5 15.89 -10.65 -14.10
C ALA A 5 14.57 -9.89 -13.90
N PHE A 6 14.19 -9.02 -14.84
CA PHE A 6 12.90 -8.30 -14.79
C PHE A 6 11.72 -9.25 -14.95
N CYS A 7 11.78 -10.21 -15.87
CA CYS A 7 10.75 -11.23 -15.98
C CYS A 7 10.58 -12.04 -14.71
N GLY A 8 11.68 -12.38 -14.04
CA GLY A 8 11.66 -13.08 -12.76
C GLY A 8 10.99 -12.27 -11.66
N ILE A 9 11.31 -11.00 -11.53
CA ILE A 9 10.70 -10.09 -10.54
C ILE A 9 9.23 -9.85 -10.85
N THR A 10 8.87 -9.60 -12.09
CA THR A 10 7.47 -9.40 -12.51
C THR A 10 6.64 -10.64 -12.19
N THR A 11 7.17 -11.83 -12.46
CA THR A 11 6.51 -13.09 -12.12
C THR A 11 6.32 -13.23 -10.61
N LYS A 12 7.33 -12.91 -9.81
CA LYS A 12 7.25 -12.96 -8.34
C LYS A 12 6.25 -11.94 -7.79
N VAL A 13 6.22 -10.72 -8.32
CA VAL A 13 5.24 -9.68 -7.94
C VAL A 13 3.83 -10.13 -8.29
N ARG A 14 3.62 -10.74 -9.46
CA ARG A 14 2.31 -11.32 -9.83
C ARG A 14 1.92 -12.48 -8.92
N ALA A 15 2.86 -13.34 -8.55
CA ALA A 15 2.63 -14.42 -7.61
C ALA A 15 2.28 -13.89 -6.21
N MET A 16 2.93 -12.82 -5.74
CA MET A 16 2.56 -12.12 -4.51
C MET A 16 1.16 -11.54 -4.60
N SER A 17 0.84 -10.86 -5.71
CA SER A 17 -0.49 -10.29 -5.94
C SER A 17 -1.56 -11.38 -6.03
N ALA A 18 -1.25 -12.56 -6.56
CA ALA A 18 -2.14 -13.71 -6.59
C ALA A 18 -2.37 -14.34 -5.21
N LYS A 19 -1.40 -14.21 -4.29
CA LYS A 19 -1.56 -14.62 -2.88
C LYS A 19 -2.39 -13.62 -2.08
N LEU A 20 -2.49 -12.37 -2.54
CA LEU A 20 -3.41 -11.40 -1.97
C LEU A 20 -4.84 -11.88 -2.22
N LEU A 21 -5.74 -11.50 -1.33
CA LEU A 21 -7.15 -11.80 -1.50
C LEU A 21 -7.66 -11.22 -2.81
N THR A 22 -8.34 -12.04 -3.59
CA THR A 22 -9.02 -11.60 -4.82
C THR A 22 -10.28 -10.82 -4.47
N ALA A 23 -10.86 -10.11 -5.46
CA ALA A 23 -12.18 -9.48 -5.29
C ALA A 23 -13.24 -10.50 -4.84
N GLU A 24 -13.19 -11.72 -5.39
CA GLU A 24 -14.07 -12.82 -5.01
C GLU A 24 -13.87 -13.24 -3.53
N ASP A 25 -12.61 -13.33 -3.07
CA ASP A 25 -12.29 -13.60 -1.67
C ASP A 25 -12.86 -12.52 -0.74
N TYR A 26 -12.75 -11.23 -1.10
CA TYR A 26 -13.32 -10.13 -0.33
C TYR A 26 -14.84 -10.20 -0.28
N ASP A 27 -15.49 -10.50 -1.40
CA ASP A 27 -16.95 -10.68 -1.44
C ASP A 27 -17.39 -11.84 -0.55
N THR A 28 -16.66 -12.94 -0.58
CA THR A 28 -16.91 -14.10 0.29
C THR A 28 -16.78 -13.73 1.76
N ILE A 29 -15.69 -13.06 2.14
CA ILE A 29 -15.44 -12.64 3.52
C ILE A 29 -16.49 -11.63 3.98
N ALA A 30 -16.88 -10.68 3.12
CA ALA A 30 -17.92 -9.69 3.43
C ALA A 30 -19.29 -10.33 3.65
N GLY A 31 -19.57 -11.46 3.01
CA GLY A 31 -20.80 -12.22 3.20
C GLY A 31 -20.83 -13.11 4.45
N LEU A 32 -19.69 -13.29 5.14
CA LEU A 32 -19.62 -14.08 6.37
C LEU A 32 -20.21 -13.30 7.54
N GLY A 33 -20.93 -14.01 8.41
CA GLY A 33 -21.67 -13.37 9.51
C GLY A 33 -20.82 -12.93 10.69
N THR A 34 -19.60 -13.47 10.84
CA THR A 34 -18.74 -13.22 12.00
C THR A 34 -17.27 -13.10 11.59
N VAL A 35 -16.50 -12.41 12.44
CA VAL A 35 -15.03 -12.31 12.28
C VAL A 35 -14.36 -13.68 12.41
N THR A 36 -14.89 -14.55 13.27
CA THR A 36 -14.40 -15.91 13.44
C THR A 36 -14.49 -16.71 12.14
N GLU A 37 -15.62 -16.62 11.43
CA GLU A 37 -15.78 -17.26 10.11
C GLU A 37 -14.80 -16.70 9.07
N ALA A 38 -14.57 -15.40 9.08
CA ALA A 38 -13.59 -14.75 8.19
C ALA A 38 -12.17 -15.29 8.44
N ILE A 39 -11.79 -15.47 9.69
CA ILE A 39 -10.48 -16.01 10.06
C ILE A 39 -10.36 -17.49 9.68
N GLU A 40 -11.38 -18.29 9.88
CA GLU A 40 -11.40 -19.68 9.41
C GLU A 40 -11.26 -19.77 7.89
N TYR A 41 -11.89 -18.87 7.15
CA TYR A 41 -11.71 -18.77 5.71
C TYR A 41 -10.24 -18.48 5.33
N LEU A 42 -9.59 -17.56 6.05
CA LEU A 42 -8.18 -17.22 5.83
C LEU A 42 -7.23 -18.37 6.22
N LYS A 43 -7.57 -19.20 7.19
CA LYS A 43 -6.78 -20.39 7.55
C LYS A 43 -6.67 -21.38 6.41
N ASP A 44 -7.67 -21.49 5.57
CA ASP A 44 -7.68 -22.37 4.40
C ASP A 44 -6.79 -21.82 3.26
N LYS A 45 -6.38 -20.55 3.35
CA LYS A 45 -5.42 -19.95 2.42
C LYS A 45 -4.00 -20.13 2.95
N THR A 46 -3.23 -20.98 2.31
CA THR A 46 -1.87 -21.39 2.76
C THR A 46 -0.93 -20.21 3.05
N ALA A 47 -1.10 -19.09 2.33
CA ALA A 47 -0.27 -17.89 2.52
C ALA A 47 -0.50 -17.22 3.88
N TYR A 48 -1.70 -17.30 4.43
CA TYR A 48 -2.10 -16.62 5.67
C TYR A 48 -2.13 -17.53 6.89
N ALA A 49 -2.16 -18.84 6.71
CA ALA A 49 -2.23 -19.81 7.79
C ALA A 49 -1.16 -19.62 8.89
N PRO A 50 0.12 -19.37 8.58
CA PRO A 50 1.14 -19.16 9.61
C PRO A 50 0.87 -17.97 10.52
N TYR A 51 0.25 -16.91 10.01
CA TYR A 51 -0.05 -15.71 10.77
C TYR A 51 -1.30 -15.90 11.64
N VAL A 52 -2.31 -16.54 11.08
CA VAL A 52 -3.58 -16.82 11.78
C VAL A 52 -3.37 -17.82 12.94
N ASN A 53 -2.56 -18.84 12.73
CA ASN A 53 -2.28 -19.86 13.74
C ASN A 53 -1.51 -19.33 14.98
N ARG A 54 -0.87 -18.17 14.86
CA ARG A 54 -0.20 -17.51 15.98
C ARG A 54 -1.13 -16.64 16.81
N MET A 55 -2.35 -16.40 16.32
CA MET A 55 -3.30 -15.53 17.00
C MET A 55 -4.08 -16.28 18.07
N ASP A 56 -4.25 -15.62 19.21
CA ASP A 56 -5.23 -16.02 20.21
C ASP A 56 -6.66 -15.73 19.67
N ILE A 57 -7.58 -16.66 19.92
CA ILE A 57 -8.98 -16.52 19.53
C ILE A 57 -9.61 -15.24 20.11
N SER A 58 -9.18 -14.80 21.30
CA SER A 58 -9.63 -13.55 21.91
C SER A 58 -9.30 -12.30 21.10
N LEU A 59 -8.32 -12.39 20.18
CA LEU A 59 -7.90 -11.29 19.32
C LEU A 59 -8.57 -11.30 17.94
N TYR A 60 -9.55 -12.19 17.72
CA TYR A 60 -10.26 -12.33 16.46
C TYR A 60 -11.24 -11.17 16.25
N HIS A 61 -10.74 -10.08 15.66
CA HIS A 61 -11.55 -8.96 15.19
C HIS A 61 -10.98 -8.40 13.89
N ARG A 62 -11.78 -7.57 13.20
CA ARG A 62 -11.47 -7.06 11.86
C ARG A 62 -10.10 -6.40 11.76
N GLY A 63 -9.71 -5.57 12.74
CA GLY A 63 -8.42 -4.90 12.75
C GLY A 63 -7.24 -5.87 12.79
N ASN A 64 -7.36 -7.00 13.48
CA ASN A 64 -6.32 -8.03 13.52
C ASN A 64 -6.21 -8.80 12.20
N VAL A 65 -7.31 -9.00 11.49
CA VAL A 65 -7.30 -9.60 10.15
C VAL A 65 -6.48 -8.72 9.19
N GLU A 66 -6.71 -7.43 9.19
CA GLU A 66 -5.95 -6.47 8.39
C GLU A 66 -4.45 -6.50 8.74
N LYS A 67 -4.12 -6.58 10.02
CA LYS A 67 -2.72 -6.69 10.50
C LYS A 67 -2.04 -7.95 10.00
N ILE A 68 -2.72 -9.08 9.99
CA ILE A 68 -2.20 -10.35 9.47
C ILE A 68 -1.90 -10.24 7.98
N LEU A 69 -2.85 -9.73 7.20
CA LEU A 69 -2.69 -9.56 5.76
C LEU A 69 -1.50 -8.63 5.45
N TYR A 70 -1.37 -7.55 6.21
CA TYR A 70 -0.28 -6.59 6.03
C TYR A 70 1.07 -7.19 6.40
N GLN A 71 1.17 -7.96 7.48
CA GLN A 71 2.39 -8.64 7.89
C GLN A 71 2.87 -9.63 6.83
N SER A 72 1.95 -10.39 6.23
CA SER A 72 2.27 -11.29 5.12
C SER A 72 2.85 -10.53 3.92
N LEU A 73 2.24 -9.41 3.57
CA LEU A 73 2.73 -8.54 2.50
C LEU A 73 4.14 -8.00 2.80
N PHE A 74 4.36 -7.56 4.04
CA PHE A 74 5.65 -7.06 4.48
C PHE A 74 6.75 -8.12 4.36
N ASP A 75 6.49 -9.32 4.82
CA ASP A 75 7.46 -10.42 4.78
C ASP A 75 7.82 -10.80 3.34
N ASP A 76 6.83 -10.88 2.46
CA ASP A 76 7.04 -11.18 1.04
C ASP A 76 7.83 -10.08 0.33
N TYR A 77 7.48 -8.81 0.56
CA TYR A 77 8.19 -7.67 -0.01
C TYR A 77 9.63 -7.60 0.48
N SER A 78 9.86 -7.78 1.78
CA SER A 78 11.19 -7.76 2.39
C SER A 78 12.09 -8.85 1.81
N ARG A 79 11.53 -10.02 1.56
CA ARG A 79 12.24 -11.14 0.94
C ARG A 79 12.62 -10.81 -0.50
N LEU A 80 11.69 -10.29 -1.29
CA LEU A 80 11.96 -9.88 -2.67
C LEU A 80 13.01 -8.76 -2.73
N PHE A 81 12.88 -7.76 -1.88
CA PHE A 81 13.78 -6.62 -1.85
C PHE A 81 15.21 -7.03 -1.48
N ARG A 82 15.36 -7.97 -0.55
CA ARG A 82 16.68 -8.47 -0.12
C ARG A 82 17.49 -9.10 -1.26
N PHE A 83 16.82 -9.84 -2.14
CA PHE A 83 17.47 -10.56 -3.24
C PHE A 83 17.43 -9.83 -4.58
N ALA A 84 16.86 -8.64 -4.62
CA ALA A 84 16.74 -7.85 -5.84
C ALA A 84 18.03 -7.08 -6.16
N GLY A 85 18.36 -6.98 -7.45
CA GLY A 85 19.41 -6.06 -7.95
C GLY A 85 18.91 -4.62 -7.94
N MET A 86 19.82 -3.65 -8.26
CA MET A 86 19.51 -2.22 -8.19
C MET A 86 18.29 -1.80 -9.02
N LYS A 87 18.22 -2.25 -10.28
CA LYS A 87 17.08 -1.94 -11.16
C LYS A 87 15.78 -2.55 -10.67
N GLN A 88 15.85 -3.77 -10.14
CA GLN A 88 14.71 -4.48 -9.58
C GLN A 88 14.20 -3.78 -8.31
N LYS A 89 15.11 -3.28 -7.45
CA LYS A 89 14.75 -2.47 -6.27
C LYS A 89 14.04 -1.20 -6.65
N THR A 90 14.50 -0.52 -7.72
CA THR A 90 13.83 0.66 -8.24
C THR A 90 12.39 0.33 -8.67
N PHE A 91 12.20 -0.78 -9.35
CA PHE A 91 10.88 -1.26 -9.76
C PHE A 91 9.98 -1.59 -8.55
N LEU A 92 10.51 -2.30 -7.55
CA LEU A 92 9.78 -2.60 -6.32
C LEU A 92 9.37 -1.33 -5.57
N LYS A 93 10.22 -0.30 -5.55
CA LYS A 93 9.89 1.00 -4.94
C LYS A 93 8.75 1.71 -5.66
N LEU A 94 8.60 1.53 -6.96
CA LEU A 94 7.45 2.06 -7.71
C LEU A 94 6.14 1.40 -7.25
N TYR A 95 6.13 0.09 -7.08
CA TYR A 95 4.98 -0.61 -6.51
C TYR A 95 4.66 -0.15 -5.09
N TRP A 96 5.70 0.13 -4.29
CA TRP A 96 5.56 0.57 -2.92
C TRP A 96 4.81 1.91 -2.78
N LYS A 97 4.89 2.77 -3.77
CA LYS A 97 4.17 4.06 -3.76
C LYS A 97 2.67 3.91 -3.56
N ARG A 98 2.07 2.84 -4.04
CA ARG A 98 0.65 2.58 -3.84
C ARG A 98 0.30 2.45 -2.37
N TYR A 99 1.13 1.76 -1.61
CA TYR A 99 0.95 1.61 -0.15
C TYR A 99 1.15 2.92 0.59
N GLU A 100 2.09 3.74 0.16
CA GLU A 100 2.29 5.08 0.71
C GLU A 100 1.06 5.95 0.48
N ILE A 101 0.51 5.95 -0.71
CA ILE A 101 -0.71 6.71 -1.05
C ILE A 101 -1.93 6.18 -0.29
N ASP A 102 -2.08 4.88 -0.17
CA ASP A 102 -3.17 4.28 0.61
C ASP A 102 -3.09 4.70 2.09
N LEU A 103 -1.89 4.77 2.65
CA LEU A 103 -1.67 5.27 4.01
C LEU A 103 -2.08 6.74 4.15
N ILE A 104 -1.67 7.59 3.22
CA ILE A 104 -2.03 9.01 3.22
C ILE A 104 -3.55 9.18 3.10
N ASN A 105 -4.19 8.44 2.20
CA ASN A 105 -5.65 8.47 2.02
C ASN A 105 -6.39 8.04 3.30
N TYR A 106 -5.88 7.03 4.00
CA TYR A 106 -6.43 6.61 5.29
C TYR A 106 -6.37 7.76 6.31
N CYS A 107 -5.22 8.41 6.43
CA CYS A 107 -5.05 9.54 7.35
C CYS A 107 -5.92 10.74 6.96
N LEU A 108 -6.03 11.05 5.67
CA LEU A 108 -6.91 12.11 5.16
C LEU A 108 -8.36 11.89 5.55
N ARG A 109 -8.88 10.67 5.41
CA ARG A 109 -10.26 10.35 5.80
C ARG A 109 -10.50 10.56 7.28
N ILE A 110 -9.55 10.20 8.13
CA ILE A 110 -9.67 10.38 9.57
C ILE A 110 -9.73 11.87 9.92
N VAL A 111 -8.83 12.69 9.41
CA VAL A 111 -8.80 14.13 9.75
C VAL A 111 -9.98 14.89 9.13
N PHE A 112 -10.41 14.56 7.91
CA PHE A 112 -11.57 15.18 7.28
C PHE A 112 -12.89 14.88 7.99
N ASN A 113 -13.05 13.65 8.46
CA ASN A 113 -14.28 13.22 9.13
C ASN A 113 -14.27 13.52 10.64
N HIS A 114 -13.21 14.15 11.16
CA HIS A 114 -13.06 14.48 12.58
C HIS A 114 -13.30 13.26 13.50
N TYR A 115 -12.77 12.10 13.11
CA TYR A 115 -12.88 10.92 13.96
C TYR A 115 -12.03 11.10 15.22
N ASP A 116 -12.67 10.95 16.40
CA ASP A 116 -11.99 10.96 17.71
C ASP A 116 -11.15 9.71 17.97
N LYS A 117 -10.98 8.86 16.96
CA LYS A 117 -10.18 7.65 17.10
C LYS A 117 -8.72 7.95 16.81
N PRO A 118 -7.77 7.46 17.64
CA PRO A 118 -6.37 7.51 17.28
C PRO A 118 -6.11 6.70 16.01
N PHE A 119 -5.09 7.12 15.26
CA PHE A 119 -4.65 6.34 14.09
C PHE A 119 -4.15 4.96 14.54
N ASP A 120 -4.70 3.90 13.99
CA ASP A 120 -4.23 2.53 14.24
C ASP A 120 -3.23 2.12 13.16
N LEU A 121 -2.00 2.62 13.29
CA LEU A 121 -0.93 2.46 12.28
C LEU A 121 0.33 1.78 12.81
N GLU A 122 0.35 1.38 14.08
CA GLU A 122 1.54 0.81 14.71
C GLU A 122 2.05 -0.44 13.96
N TYR A 123 1.15 -1.27 13.48
CA TYR A 123 1.51 -2.48 12.74
C TYR A 123 2.18 -2.22 11.39
N LYS A 124 2.10 -1.00 10.85
CA LYS A 124 2.74 -0.58 9.61
C LYS A 124 4.11 0.06 9.84
N LYS A 125 4.43 0.43 11.07
CA LYS A 125 5.59 1.25 11.41
C LYS A 125 6.90 0.61 10.97
N GLU A 126 7.13 -0.65 11.26
CA GLU A 126 8.37 -1.35 10.92
C GLU A 126 8.64 -1.29 9.41
N PHE A 127 7.61 -1.51 8.61
CA PHE A 127 7.72 -1.51 7.17
C PHE A 127 7.98 -0.11 6.60
N PHE A 128 7.22 0.89 7.07
CA PHE A 128 7.39 2.26 6.63
C PHE A 128 8.73 2.85 7.05
N ASP A 129 9.19 2.57 8.26
CA ASP A 129 10.49 3.02 8.74
C ASP A 129 11.64 2.44 7.91
N ARG A 130 11.49 1.22 7.40
CA ARG A 130 12.53 0.57 6.61
C ARG A 130 12.54 0.98 5.14
N TYR A 131 11.37 1.14 4.51
CA TYR A 131 11.27 1.28 3.06
C TYR A 131 10.65 2.59 2.58
N SER A 132 10.06 3.38 3.46
CA SER A 132 9.31 4.58 3.10
C SER A 132 10.00 5.85 3.57
N GLN A 133 9.73 6.94 2.86
CA GLN A 133 10.05 8.31 3.28
C GLN A 133 9.01 8.88 4.27
N ILE A 134 7.89 8.17 4.48
CA ILE A 134 6.82 8.60 5.37
C ILE A 134 7.10 8.11 6.79
N SER A 135 7.10 9.03 7.76
CA SER A 135 7.20 8.69 9.18
C SER A 135 5.81 8.50 9.78
N ILE A 136 5.50 7.28 10.19
CA ILE A 136 4.24 6.99 10.87
C ILE A 136 4.18 7.73 12.22
N ASP A 137 5.27 7.83 12.96
CA ASP A 137 5.33 8.58 14.22
C ASP A 137 4.94 10.04 14.04
N ARG A 138 5.31 10.66 12.92
CA ARG A 138 4.89 12.04 12.59
C ARG A 138 3.42 12.10 12.17
N LEU A 139 2.95 11.18 11.34
CA LEU A 139 1.58 11.17 10.84
C LEU A 139 0.55 11.05 11.95
N ILE A 140 0.79 10.19 12.94
CA ILE A 140 -0.15 9.97 14.03
C ILE A 140 -0.33 11.18 14.96
N THR A 141 0.55 12.18 14.88
CA THR A 141 0.41 13.44 15.63
C THR A 141 -0.53 14.43 14.97
N SER A 142 -0.96 14.17 13.73
CA SER A 142 -1.77 15.09 12.94
C SER A 142 -3.19 15.19 13.49
N LYS A 143 -3.63 16.40 13.84
CA LYS A 143 -4.97 16.66 14.36
C LYS A 143 -5.91 17.27 13.32
N ASN A 144 -5.36 17.81 12.25
CA ASN A 144 -6.10 18.47 11.18
C ASN A 144 -5.34 18.31 9.85
N ILE A 145 -5.96 18.80 8.77
CA ILE A 145 -5.40 18.66 7.42
C ILE A 145 -4.07 19.42 7.27
N ASP A 146 -3.96 20.58 7.85
CA ASP A 146 -2.75 21.41 7.77
C ASP A 146 -1.55 20.70 8.42
N GLU A 147 -1.75 20.15 9.62
CA GLU A 147 -0.73 19.35 10.29
C GLU A 147 -0.37 18.08 9.53
N LEU A 148 -1.36 17.40 8.95
CA LEU A 148 -1.13 16.20 8.16
C LEU A 148 -0.25 16.48 6.94
N VAL A 149 -0.56 17.53 6.20
CA VAL A 149 0.23 17.95 5.04
C VAL A 149 1.63 18.35 5.45
N ASP A 150 1.78 19.12 6.53
CA ASP A 150 3.09 19.54 7.05
C ASP A 150 3.94 18.33 7.50
N ASN A 151 3.32 17.29 8.05
CA ASN A 151 4.02 16.06 8.46
C ASN A 151 4.49 15.21 7.26
N LEU A 152 4.06 15.55 6.05
CA LEU A 152 4.51 14.96 4.80
C LEU A 152 5.53 15.82 4.04
N ARG A 153 6.04 16.88 4.66
CA ARG A 153 6.93 17.88 4.03
C ARG A 153 8.16 17.27 3.37
N ASP A 154 8.75 16.26 3.96
CA ASP A 154 9.98 15.62 3.47
C ASP A 154 9.69 14.49 2.47
N THR A 155 8.46 14.39 1.99
CA THR A 155 8.04 13.36 1.05
C THR A 155 7.75 13.93 -0.34
N GLU A 156 7.79 13.08 -1.35
CA GLU A 156 7.45 13.44 -2.72
C GLU A 156 5.99 13.85 -2.90
N TYR A 157 5.12 13.55 -1.94
CA TYR A 157 3.68 13.85 -2.00
C TYR A 157 3.33 15.26 -1.55
N TYR A 158 4.26 15.92 -0.86
CA TYR A 158 3.99 17.21 -0.22
C TYR A 158 3.52 18.28 -1.19
N ASP A 159 4.21 18.47 -2.33
CA ASP A 159 3.90 19.56 -3.25
C ASP A 159 2.47 19.47 -3.80
N ALA A 160 2.04 18.26 -4.17
CA ALA A 160 0.68 18.05 -4.68
C ALA A 160 -0.39 18.35 -3.63
N LEU A 161 -0.16 17.93 -2.38
CA LEU A 161 -1.09 18.16 -1.27
C LEU A 161 -1.09 19.60 -0.81
N ALA A 162 0.07 20.24 -0.75
CA ALA A 162 0.22 21.64 -0.33
C ALA A 162 -0.51 22.60 -1.28
N ARG A 163 -0.52 22.35 -2.58
CA ARG A 163 -1.27 23.16 -3.55
C ARG A 163 -2.76 23.20 -3.25
N ILE A 164 -3.33 22.06 -2.88
CA ILE A 164 -4.76 21.96 -2.54
C ILE A 164 -5.02 22.63 -1.19
N LYS A 165 -4.17 22.40 -0.20
CA LYS A 165 -4.24 23.05 1.12
C LYS A 165 -4.22 24.58 0.95
N ASP A 166 -3.29 25.11 0.16
CA ASP A 166 -3.11 26.55 -0.05
C ASP A 166 -4.30 27.21 -0.79
N SER A 167 -5.06 26.44 -1.56
CA SER A 167 -6.28 26.91 -2.20
C SER A 167 -7.40 27.25 -1.20
N GLY A 168 -7.32 26.70 0.01
CA GLY A 168 -8.30 26.92 1.08
C GLY A 168 -9.67 26.27 0.88
N ALA A 169 -9.91 25.61 -0.26
CA ALA A 169 -11.20 25.03 -0.63
C ALA A 169 -11.13 23.53 -0.96
N GLY A 170 -10.07 22.87 -0.57
CA GLY A 170 -9.86 21.44 -0.87
C GLY A 170 -10.86 20.54 -0.18
N THR A 171 -11.45 19.62 -0.94
CA THR A 171 -12.29 18.53 -0.45
C THR A 171 -11.45 17.26 -0.32
N LEU A 172 -11.97 16.25 0.39
CA LEU A 172 -11.32 14.93 0.44
C LEU A 172 -11.09 14.37 -0.97
N PHE A 173 -12.07 14.53 -1.85
CA PHE A 173 -11.96 14.11 -3.25
C PHE A 173 -10.79 14.80 -3.97
N ASP A 174 -10.58 16.10 -3.75
CA ASP A 174 -9.48 16.83 -4.37
C ASP A 174 -8.11 16.28 -3.97
N TYR A 175 -7.92 15.96 -2.69
CA TYR A 175 -6.69 15.34 -2.20
C TYR A 175 -6.48 13.93 -2.76
N ASP A 176 -7.52 13.10 -2.75
CA ASP A 176 -7.47 11.75 -3.31
C ASP A 176 -7.12 11.79 -4.80
N LEU A 177 -7.76 12.69 -5.56
CA LEU A 177 -7.49 12.87 -7.00
C LEU A 177 -6.06 13.33 -7.25
N ALA A 178 -5.55 14.28 -6.48
CA ALA A 178 -4.18 14.75 -6.62
C ALA A 178 -3.15 13.64 -6.41
N LEU A 179 -3.36 12.77 -5.42
CA LEU A 179 -2.51 11.63 -5.15
C LEU A 179 -2.60 10.58 -6.26
N ASP A 180 -3.78 10.29 -6.77
CA ASP A 180 -3.97 9.34 -7.87
C ASP A 180 -3.31 9.84 -9.16
N LEU A 181 -3.45 11.12 -9.49
CA LEU A 181 -2.79 11.73 -10.65
C LEU A 181 -1.27 11.72 -10.50
N TYR A 182 -0.78 12.03 -9.31
CA TYR A 182 0.65 11.96 -9.01
C TYR A 182 1.20 10.54 -9.16
N TYR A 183 0.52 9.55 -8.59
CA TYR A 183 0.88 8.15 -8.71
C TYR A 183 0.95 7.72 -10.17
N PHE A 184 -0.11 7.98 -10.92
CA PHE A 184 -0.18 7.60 -12.31
C PHE A 184 0.93 8.24 -13.14
N SER A 185 1.10 9.57 -13.01
CA SER A 185 2.14 10.31 -13.72
C SER A 185 3.54 9.78 -13.40
N THR A 186 3.80 9.48 -12.13
CA THR A 186 5.08 8.95 -11.67
C THR A 186 5.33 7.55 -12.21
N MET A 187 4.34 6.67 -12.15
CA MET A 187 4.44 5.31 -12.69
C MET A 187 4.68 5.32 -14.19
N TRP A 188 3.98 6.19 -14.90
CA TRP A 188 4.14 6.33 -16.34
C TRP A 188 5.57 6.79 -16.72
N LYS A 189 6.06 7.85 -16.08
CA LYS A 189 7.39 8.42 -16.37
C LYS A 189 8.53 7.49 -15.96
N LYS A 190 8.51 6.98 -14.73
CA LYS A 190 9.58 6.12 -14.19
C LYS A 190 9.53 4.72 -14.77
N GLY A 191 8.35 4.18 -15.02
CA GLY A 191 8.20 2.89 -15.66
C GLY A 191 8.80 2.86 -17.08
N LYS A 192 8.62 3.91 -17.85
CA LYS A 192 9.24 4.06 -19.17
C LYS A 192 10.77 4.13 -19.12
N ARG A 193 11.35 4.67 -18.05
CA ARG A 193 12.81 4.75 -17.87
C ARG A 193 13.42 3.43 -17.45
N VAL A 194 12.72 2.67 -16.61
CA VAL A 194 13.22 1.41 -16.04
C VAL A 194 13.05 0.27 -17.02
N LEU A 195 11.96 0.25 -17.80
CA LEU A 195 11.60 -0.80 -18.74
C LEU A 195 11.79 -0.32 -20.18
N LYS A 196 12.32 -1.19 -21.03
CA LYS A 196 12.54 -0.92 -22.46
C LYS A 196 11.96 -2.04 -23.31
N GLY A 197 11.43 -1.68 -24.48
CA GLY A 197 10.94 -2.66 -25.47
C GLY A 197 9.77 -3.50 -24.97
N HIS A 198 9.93 -4.81 -24.98
CA HIS A 198 8.88 -5.77 -24.61
C HIS A 198 8.44 -5.65 -23.14
N GLU A 199 9.41 -5.40 -22.23
CA GLU A 199 9.13 -5.21 -20.82
C GLU A 199 8.27 -3.97 -20.59
N GLN A 200 8.53 -2.89 -21.33
CA GLN A 200 7.72 -1.67 -21.28
C GLN A 200 6.27 -1.94 -21.69
N LYS A 201 6.06 -2.76 -22.73
CA LYS A 201 4.70 -3.14 -23.16
C LYS A 201 3.94 -3.90 -22.07
N ILE A 202 4.59 -4.83 -21.40
CA ILE A 202 4.00 -5.58 -20.28
C ILE A 202 3.65 -4.64 -19.14
N PHE A 203 4.56 -3.74 -18.76
CA PHE A 203 4.33 -2.76 -17.71
C PHE A 203 3.14 -1.85 -18.04
N LEU A 204 3.07 -1.31 -19.25
CA LEU A 204 1.99 -0.44 -19.69
C LEU A 204 0.63 -1.17 -19.73
N LYS A 205 0.63 -2.46 -20.07
CA LYS A 205 -0.59 -3.29 -20.03
C LYS A 205 -1.12 -3.43 -18.60
N ASP A 206 -0.23 -3.61 -17.61
CA ASP A 206 -0.62 -3.82 -16.22
C ASP A 206 -1.08 -2.50 -15.55
N TYR A 207 -0.55 -1.34 -15.93
CA TYR A 207 -0.84 -0.04 -15.32
C TYR A 207 -1.64 0.92 -16.20
N GLY A 208 -1.51 0.83 -17.51
CA GLY A 208 -2.24 1.69 -18.46
C GLY A 208 -3.72 1.37 -18.58
N THR A 209 -4.16 0.19 -18.15
CA THR A 209 -5.57 -0.25 -18.23
C THR A 209 -6.34 -0.09 -16.92
N LYS A 210 -5.70 0.38 -15.85
CA LYS A 210 -6.30 0.56 -14.51
C LYS A 210 -6.79 1.97 -14.23
N ILE A 211 -6.93 2.80 -15.27
CA ILE A 211 -7.37 4.20 -15.17
C ILE A 211 -8.81 4.33 -15.62
#